data_07a81317d47719649ecac5541aaa0cda
#
_entry.id   07a81317d47719649ecac5541aaa0cda
#
_cell.length_a   1.000
_cell.length_b   1.000
_cell.length_c   1.000
_cell.angle_alpha   90.00
_cell.angle_beta   90.00
_cell.angle_gamma   90.00
#
_symmetry.space_group_name_H-M   'P 1'
#
loop_
_entity.id
_entity.type
_entity.pdbx_description
1 polymer ?
#
loop_
_entity_poly.entity_id
_entity_poly.type
_entity_poly.pdbx_seq_one_letter_code
_entity_poly.pdbx_strand_id
1 'polypeptide(L)'
;MKILMIGTEKLPIPPILGGAIQTYIAGTLPYLSKVHDITVLGISNSQLSDQETVNGIRYVRVPGMVFEIYKEHVVKFVEANEFDLIHIFNRPRLVLPIKNVAPNSRITLSMHNDMFNPEKISPEEATAVLEHVSQIVTVSDYVGNVIRELYPQSSAKIRTIYSGVDSERFLPGNHPKMQKRRNEIRKAHGLENKTVILFAGRLSHNKGVDRLIRALPDLSKKFKNLALVIVGSKWFSQEGISDYVAYVRALAKRLPIPVVTTGYVAQDEIQNWFAAADLFVCTSQWQEPLARVHYEAMAAGLPIVTTARGGNPEVIIEGVNGLIVKNPEDPKGFVDAISAILSNKLLIKKMGEEGRNLAVSKYRWDRVASELLKFWEDSMQSTVTELTDINTISFEQPEQVFLTKLKDKAYSQPESTPSIKSEKKKSKKDQKKLDKKSKKEQKKREEKLKKEQKKLKEKLKKDKKRKDDKRKNESA
;
A
#
# COMPACT_ATOMS: atom_id res chain seq x y z
N MET A 1 -17.28 18.06 15.25
CA MET A 1 -16.08 17.60 16.02
C MET A 1 -14.83 18.25 15.44
N LYS A 2 -13.86 18.54 16.31
CA LYS A 2 -12.49 18.88 15.89
C LYS A 2 -11.69 17.59 15.72
N ILE A 3 -11.26 17.30 14.51
CA ILE A 3 -10.58 16.04 14.17
C ILE A 3 -9.17 16.32 13.66
N LEU A 4 -8.19 15.62 14.23
CA LEU A 4 -6.82 15.61 13.75
C LEU A 4 -6.55 14.35 12.94
N MET A 5 -6.14 14.52 11.68
CA MET A 5 -5.67 13.43 10.81
C MET A 5 -4.14 13.48 10.74
N ILE A 6 -3.45 12.47 11.27
CA ILE A 6 -1.98 12.41 11.33
C ILE A 6 -1.47 11.49 10.22
N GLY A 7 -0.76 12.07 9.25
CA GLY A 7 -0.09 11.34 8.17
C GLY A 7 1.19 10.63 8.62
N THR A 8 1.94 10.11 7.64
CA THR A 8 3.22 9.44 7.89
C THR A 8 4.41 10.39 7.72
N GLU A 9 5.54 10.05 8.34
CA GLU A 9 6.80 10.82 8.27
C GLU A 9 7.53 10.73 6.91
N LYS A 10 6.96 10.08 5.89
CA LYS A 10 7.70 9.78 4.64
C LYS A 10 7.39 10.71 3.48
N LEU A 11 6.14 11.11 3.34
CA LEU A 11 5.67 11.89 2.17
C LEU A 11 4.71 13.01 2.63
N PRO A 12 4.73 14.18 1.98
CA PRO A 12 3.91 15.32 2.33
C PRO A 12 2.43 15.14 1.96
N ILE A 13 1.56 15.90 2.62
CA ILE A 13 0.13 16.04 2.32
C ILE A 13 -0.14 17.51 1.99
N PRO A 14 -0.74 17.82 0.84
CA PRO A 14 -1.28 16.95 -0.22
C PRO A 14 -0.19 16.11 -0.93
N PRO A 15 -0.58 15.09 -1.72
CA PRO A 15 0.34 14.11 -2.31
C PRO A 15 1.14 14.63 -3.52
N ILE A 16 1.83 15.77 -3.39
CA ILE A 16 2.64 16.37 -4.46
C ILE A 16 3.77 15.46 -4.96
N LEU A 17 4.23 14.54 -4.10
CA LEU A 17 5.21 13.50 -4.44
C LEU A 17 4.57 12.12 -4.65
N GLY A 18 3.23 12.02 -4.58
CA GLY A 18 2.51 10.77 -4.59
C GLY A 18 2.36 10.14 -3.20
N GLY A 19 2.11 8.83 -3.15
CA GLY A 19 1.90 8.07 -1.91
C GLY A 19 0.44 7.64 -1.71
N ALA A 20 0.24 6.35 -1.40
CA ALA A 20 -1.08 5.77 -1.27
C ALA A 20 -1.89 6.38 -0.12
N ILE A 21 -1.26 6.56 1.03
CA ILE A 21 -1.87 7.16 2.23
C ILE A 21 -2.20 8.63 1.99
N GLN A 22 -1.27 9.38 1.40
CA GLN A 22 -1.44 10.79 1.09
C GLN A 22 -2.59 11.01 0.10
N THR A 23 -2.69 10.13 -0.90
CA THR A 23 -3.80 10.17 -1.87
C THR A 23 -5.13 9.76 -1.22
N TYR A 24 -5.12 8.80 -0.28
CA TYR A 24 -6.32 8.43 0.48
C TYR A 24 -6.83 9.63 1.32
N ILE A 25 -5.94 10.27 2.05
CA ILE A 25 -6.27 11.47 2.86
C ILE A 25 -6.82 12.56 1.94
N ALA A 26 -6.08 12.96 0.90
CA ALA A 26 -6.49 14.02 -0.01
C ALA A 26 -7.82 13.73 -0.73
N GLY A 27 -8.09 12.47 -1.07
CA GLY A 27 -9.33 12.07 -1.74
C GLY A 27 -10.57 12.15 -0.82
N THR A 28 -10.40 11.93 0.47
CA THR A 28 -11.52 11.97 1.45
C THR A 28 -11.79 13.37 2.00
N LEU A 29 -10.75 14.21 2.12
CA LEU A 29 -10.82 15.53 2.76
C LEU A 29 -11.94 16.44 2.23
N PRO A 30 -12.24 16.56 0.91
CA PRO A 30 -13.28 17.44 0.42
C PRO A 30 -14.70 17.08 0.90
N TYR A 31 -14.89 15.86 1.36
CA TYR A 31 -16.17 15.37 1.89
C TYR A 31 -16.21 15.46 3.41
N LEU A 32 -15.11 15.12 4.08
CA LEU A 32 -14.99 15.12 5.54
C LEU A 32 -15.05 16.54 6.12
N SER A 33 -14.42 17.51 5.47
CA SER A 33 -14.39 18.92 5.89
C SER A 33 -15.74 19.64 5.80
N LYS A 34 -16.71 19.06 5.09
CA LYS A 34 -18.11 19.58 5.08
C LYS A 34 -18.85 19.28 6.37
N VAL A 35 -18.40 18.30 7.14
CA VAL A 35 -19.10 17.79 8.34
C VAL A 35 -18.33 18.13 9.61
N HIS A 36 -16.99 18.15 9.56
CA HIS A 36 -16.15 18.33 10.71
C HIS A 36 -15.06 19.38 10.49
N ASP A 37 -14.56 19.97 11.58
CA ASP A 37 -13.35 20.81 11.58
C ASP A 37 -12.12 19.91 11.52
N ILE A 38 -11.47 19.89 10.34
CA ILE A 38 -10.38 18.96 10.05
C ILE A 38 -9.02 19.68 10.06
N THR A 39 -8.13 19.21 10.91
CA THR A 39 -6.71 19.53 10.87
C THR A 39 -5.92 18.34 10.32
N VAL A 40 -5.05 18.56 9.35
CA VAL A 40 -4.15 17.53 8.80
C VAL A 40 -2.73 17.83 9.24
N LEU A 41 -2.12 16.90 9.98
CA LEU A 41 -0.73 16.97 10.41
C LEU A 41 0.13 16.07 9.51
N GLY A 42 1.09 16.66 8.82
CA GLY A 42 2.01 15.97 7.91
C GLY A 42 3.45 16.40 8.11
N ILE A 43 4.31 16.08 7.14
CA ILE A 43 5.71 16.49 7.15
C ILE A 43 5.93 17.77 6.36
N SER A 44 6.90 18.60 6.81
CA SER A 44 7.38 19.76 6.08
C SER A 44 8.01 19.38 4.73
N ASN A 45 7.76 20.21 3.72
CA ASN A 45 8.31 20.06 2.39
C ASN A 45 8.58 21.43 1.80
N SER A 46 9.68 21.62 1.06
CA SER A 46 10.08 22.91 0.50
C SER A 46 9.10 23.55 -0.49
N GLN A 47 8.14 22.77 -1.01
CA GLN A 47 7.11 23.25 -1.95
C GLN A 47 5.79 23.59 -1.25
N LEU A 48 5.68 23.42 0.08
CA LEU A 48 4.46 23.62 0.85
C LEU A 48 4.76 24.48 2.08
N SER A 49 3.84 25.38 2.43
CA SER A 49 3.91 26.14 3.68
C SER A 49 3.78 25.22 4.88
N ASP A 50 4.50 25.51 5.98
CA ASP A 50 4.40 24.70 7.21
C ASP A 50 3.01 24.80 7.86
N GLN A 51 2.29 25.92 7.65
CA GLN A 51 0.90 26.10 8.05
C GLN A 51 0.12 26.83 6.97
N GLU A 52 -1.06 26.30 6.65
CA GLU A 52 -2.01 26.94 5.71
C GLU A 52 -3.43 26.44 5.96
N THR A 53 -4.41 27.19 5.52
CA THR A 53 -5.81 26.76 5.47
C THR A 53 -6.29 26.83 4.03
N VAL A 54 -6.70 25.69 3.48
CA VAL A 54 -7.17 25.58 2.10
C VAL A 54 -8.53 24.89 2.11
N ASN A 55 -9.54 25.53 1.53
CA ASN A 55 -10.92 25.03 1.46
C ASN A 55 -11.51 24.62 2.85
N GLY A 56 -11.18 25.38 3.89
CA GLY A 56 -11.62 25.10 5.26
C GLY A 56 -10.86 24.00 5.99
N ILE A 57 -9.84 23.42 5.38
CA ILE A 57 -8.99 22.39 5.98
C ILE A 57 -7.68 23.04 6.45
N ARG A 58 -7.37 22.90 7.73
CA ARG A 58 -6.11 23.36 8.31
C ARG A 58 -5.01 22.33 8.07
N TYR A 59 -3.95 22.71 7.37
CA TYR A 59 -2.74 21.90 7.20
C TYR A 59 -1.63 22.41 8.12
N VAL A 60 -1.03 21.50 8.85
CA VAL A 60 0.15 21.75 9.68
C VAL A 60 1.22 20.75 9.31
N ARG A 61 2.44 21.22 9.11
CA ARG A 61 3.56 20.38 8.70
C ARG A 61 4.73 20.56 9.65
N VAL A 62 5.29 19.45 10.08
CA VAL A 62 6.36 19.39 11.06
C VAL A 62 7.56 18.63 10.50
N PRO A 63 8.77 18.83 11.04
CA PRO A 63 9.94 18.05 10.63
C PRO A 63 9.68 16.54 10.66
N GLY A 64 10.09 15.82 9.61
CA GLY A 64 9.83 14.39 9.42
C GLY A 64 11.02 13.64 8.85
N MET A 65 10.78 12.65 7.97
CA MET A 65 11.72 11.70 7.37
C MET A 65 12.28 10.65 8.34
N VAL A 66 12.59 11.02 9.60
CA VAL A 66 12.99 10.12 10.69
C VAL A 66 11.83 10.02 11.67
N PHE A 67 11.39 8.79 11.98
CA PHE A 67 10.20 8.58 12.80
C PHE A 67 10.30 9.22 14.19
N GLU A 68 11.44 9.13 14.86
CA GLU A 68 11.60 9.67 16.22
C GLU A 68 11.50 11.21 16.25
N ILE A 69 12.07 11.89 15.24
CA ILE A 69 11.95 13.35 15.09
C ILE A 69 10.49 13.73 14.82
N TYR A 70 9.84 13.01 13.90
CA TYR A 70 8.43 13.24 13.58
C TYR A 70 7.54 13.04 14.80
N LYS A 71 7.73 11.95 15.53
CA LYS A 71 7.00 11.64 16.78
C LYS A 71 7.11 12.76 17.81
N GLU A 72 8.30 13.28 18.05
CA GLU A 72 8.52 14.38 19.01
C GLU A 72 7.68 15.62 18.62
N HIS A 73 7.72 16.02 17.34
CA HIS A 73 6.97 17.19 16.88
C HIS A 73 5.46 16.96 16.85
N VAL A 74 5.01 15.74 16.52
CA VAL A 74 3.59 15.35 16.60
C VAL A 74 3.08 15.47 18.04
N VAL A 75 3.81 14.93 19.00
CA VAL A 75 3.44 14.99 20.43
C VAL A 75 3.35 16.43 20.92
N LYS A 76 4.36 17.27 20.62
CA LYS A 76 4.34 18.70 20.97
C LYS A 76 3.15 19.44 20.33
N PHE A 77 2.81 19.11 19.09
CA PHE A 77 1.65 19.72 18.44
C PHE A 77 0.34 19.31 19.11
N VAL A 78 0.18 18.04 19.44
CA VAL A 78 -1.03 17.52 20.11
C VAL A 78 -1.15 18.07 21.52
N GLU A 79 -0.06 18.18 22.27
CA GLU A 79 -0.02 18.77 23.62
C GLU A 79 -0.51 20.24 23.65
N ALA A 80 -0.23 20.99 22.57
CA ALA A 80 -0.60 22.40 22.43
C ALA A 80 -2.00 22.63 21.79
N ASN A 81 -2.72 21.58 21.41
CA ASN A 81 -4.01 21.70 20.70
C ASN A 81 -5.00 20.62 21.15
N GLU A 82 -6.26 20.97 21.27
CA GLU A 82 -7.34 20.06 21.67
C GLU A 82 -8.11 19.52 20.45
N PHE A 83 -8.34 18.19 20.45
CA PHE A 83 -9.12 17.47 19.44
C PHE A 83 -10.08 16.48 20.09
N ASP A 84 -11.30 16.37 19.54
CA ASP A 84 -12.26 15.34 19.98
C ASP A 84 -11.79 13.94 19.54
N LEU A 85 -11.26 13.85 18.30
CA LEU A 85 -10.80 12.60 17.70
C LEU A 85 -9.46 12.81 16.99
N ILE A 86 -8.54 11.88 17.21
CA ILE A 86 -7.23 11.81 16.54
C ILE A 86 -7.18 10.53 15.71
N HIS A 87 -7.13 10.68 14.38
CA HIS A 87 -7.06 9.60 13.41
C HIS A 87 -5.66 9.45 12.85
N ILE A 88 -4.97 8.36 13.20
CA ILE A 88 -3.55 8.14 12.90
C ILE A 88 -3.41 7.17 11.73
N PHE A 89 -2.69 7.58 10.68
CA PHE A 89 -2.44 6.75 9.52
C PHE A 89 -1.16 5.93 9.66
N ASN A 90 -1.29 4.61 9.70
CA ASN A 90 -0.20 3.63 9.53
C ASN A 90 0.99 3.79 10.50
N ARG A 91 0.73 4.39 11.68
CA ARG A 91 1.74 4.62 12.73
C ARG A 91 1.22 4.27 14.12
N PRO A 92 1.02 2.96 14.43
CA PRO A 92 0.53 2.52 15.74
C PRO A 92 1.40 3.02 16.89
N ARG A 93 2.72 3.12 16.70
CA ARG A 93 3.68 3.63 17.70
C ARG A 93 3.51 5.11 18.08
N LEU A 94 2.63 5.86 17.42
CA LEU A 94 2.23 7.21 17.85
C LEU A 94 1.13 7.19 18.92
N VAL A 95 0.39 6.10 19.08
CA VAL A 95 -0.80 6.04 19.95
C VAL A 95 -0.47 6.34 21.39
N LEU A 96 0.45 5.60 21.99
CA LEU A 96 0.79 5.77 23.41
C LEU A 96 1.37 7.16 23.74
N PRO A 97 2.35 7.70 22.98
CA PRO A 97 2.83 9.06 23.20
C PRO A 97 1.73 10.12 23.09
N ILE A 98 0.80 9.97 22.13
CA ILE A 98 -0.34 10.89 21.96
C ILE A 98 -1.33 10.74 23.11
N LYS A 99 -1.67 9.52 23.52
CA LYS A 99 -2.59 9.26 24.64
C LYS A 99 -2.13 9.89 25.94
N ASN A 100 -0.81 9.92 26.16
CA ASN A 100 -0.23 10.54 27.37
C ASN A 100 -0.44 12.05 27.44
N VAL A 101 -0.43 12.76 26.28
CA VAL A 101 -0.61 14.24 26.24
C VAL A 101 -2.02 14.67 25.91
N ALA A 102 -2.83 13.78 25.32
CA ALA A 102 -4.24 14.03 24.99
C ALA A 102 -5.14 12.89 25.54
N PRO A 103 -5.24 12.73 26.87
CA PRO A 103 -5.95 11.60 27.50
C PRO A 103 -7.45 11.58 27.18
N ASN A 104 -8.07 12.73 26.90
CA ASN A 104 -9.49 12.87 26.62
C ASN A 104 -9.84 12.64 25.15
N SER A 105 -8.85 12.73 24.23
CA SER A 105 -9.11 12.52 22.80
C SER A 105 -9.37 11.03 22.50
N ARG A 106 -10.36 10.76 21.64
CA ARG A 106 -10.53 9.43 21.05
C ARG A 106 -9.45 9.19 20.02
N ILE A 107 -8.83 8.01 20.05
CA ILE A 107 -7.80 7.65 19.09
C ILE A 107 -8.30 6.51 18.21
N THR A 108 -8.18 6.68 16.89
CA THR A 108 -8.48 5.67 15.87
C THR A 108 -7.28 5.48 14.95
N LEU A 109 -7.13 4.29 14.38
CA LEU A 109 -6.06 3.96 13.43
C LEU A 109 -6.61 3.66 12.05
N SER A 110 -5.88 4.10 11.02
CA SER A 110 -6.06 3.65 9.64
C SER A 110 -4.82 2.88 9.17
N MET A 111 -5.00 1.57 8.93
CA MET A 111 -3.89 0.68 8.60
C MET A 111 -3.84 0.39 7.11
N HIS A 112 -2.73 0.77 6.50
CA HIS A 112 -2.45 0.64 5.07
C HIS A 112 -1.32 -0.35 4.76
N ASN A 113 -0.69 -0.92 5.79
CA ASN A 113 0.35 -1.95 5.72
C ASN A 113 0.38 -2.73 7.04
N ASP A 114 1.13 -3.82 7.07
CA ASP A 114 1.31 -4.72 8.21
C ASP A 114 2.21 -4.10 9.29
N MET A 115 1.76 -3.00 9.91
CA MET A 115 2.53 -2.27 10.91
C MET A 115 2.45 -2.88 12.31
N PHE A 116 1.55 -3.85 12.51
CA PHE A 116 1.45 -4.64 13.74
C PHE A 116 2.32 -5.90 13.73
N ASN A 117 3.06 -6.15 12.62
CA ASN A 117 4.01 -7.25 12.55
C ASN A 117 5.12 -7.07 13.61
N PRO A 118 5.52 -8.14 14.34
CA PRO A 118 6.58 -8.10 15.37
C PRO A 118 7.93 -7.52 14.93
N GLU A 119 8.21 -7.52 13.62
CA GLU A 119 9.41 -6.85 13.09
C GLU A 119 9.34 -5.31 13.14
N LYS A 120 8.17 -4.72 13.36
CA LYS A 120 7.91 -3.27 13.31
C LYS A 120 7.48 -2.68 14.65
N ILE A 121 6.83 -3.47 15.48
CA ILE A 121 6.37 -3.10 16.82
C ILE A 121 6.48 -4.33 17.71
N SER A 122 6.93 -4.18 18.96
CA SER A 122 6.97 -5.34 19.87
C SER A 122 5.54 -5.80 20.24
N PRO A 123 5.33 -7.09 20.53
CA PRO A 123 4.01 -7.58 20.91
C PRO A 123 3.43 -6.86 22.14
N GLU A 124 4.27 -6.49 23.11
CA GLU A 124 3.88 -5.76 24.31
C GLU A 124 3.41 -4.34 23.97
N GLU A 125 4.19 -3.60 23.14
CA GLU A 125 3.81 -2.27 22.67
C GLU A 125 2.54 -2.32 21.82
N ALA A 126 2.41 -3.34 20.94
CA ALA A 126 1.22 -3.54 20.11
C ALA A 126 -0.04 -3.79 20.96
N THR A 127 0.05 -4.64 21.99
CA THR A 127 -1.06 -4.91 22.91
C THR A 127 -1.49 -3.63 23.62
N ALA A 128 -0.56 -2.88 24.20
CA ALA A 128 -0.85 -1.62 24.86
C ALA A 128 -1.46 -0.58 23.89
N VAL A 129 -1.00 -0.50 22.65
CA VAL A 129 -1.61 0.34 21.60
C VAL A 129 -3.05 -0.06 21.36
N LEU A 130 -3.34 -1.35 21.21
CA LEU A 130 -4.67 -1.88 20.93
C LEU A 130 -5.67 -1.65 22.07
N GLU A 131 -5.21 -1.58 23.31
CA GLU A 131 -6.04 -1.21 24.49
C GLU A 131 -6.51 0.25 24.40
N HIS A 132 -5.64 1.15 23.95
CA HIS A 132 -5.91 2.59 23.91
C HIS A 132 -6.58 3.09 22.61
N VAL A 133 -6.70 2.24 21.58
CA VAL A 133 -7.37 2.57 20.33
C VAL A 133 -8.84 2.18 20.39
N SER A 134 -9.74 3.11 20.05
CA SER A 134 -11.19 2.84 20.02
C SER A 134 -11.55 1.87 18.91
N GLN A 135 -11.11 2.16 17.69
CA GLN A 135 -11.37 1.35 16.50
C GLN A 135 -10.22 1.46 15.49
N ILE A 136 -10.12 0.45 14.62
CA ILE A 136 -9.11 0.35 13.57
C ILE A 136 -9.80 0.15 12.22
N VAL A 137 -9.51 1.01 11.25
CA VAL A 137 -9.90 0.79 9.86
C VAL A 137 -8.72 0.24 9.07
N THR A 138 -8.97 -0.73 8.20
CA THR A 138 -7.96 -1.35 7.32
C THR A 138 -8.35 -1.17 5.87
N VAL A 139 -7.35 -1.06 4.97
CA VAL A 139 -7.61 -0.87 3.52
C VAL A 139 -8.05 -2.14 2.80
N SER A 140 -7.93 -3.29 3.46
CA SER A 140 -8.28 -4.61 2.94
C SER A 140 -8.56 -5.56 4.09
N ASP A 141 -9.33 -6.62 3.81
CA ASP A 141 -9.54 -7.72 4.76
C ASP A 141 -8.23 -8.44 5.06
N TYR A 142 -7.32 -8.54 4.08
CA TYR A 142 -5.99 -9.08 4.30
C TYR A 142 -5.26 -8.37 5.46
N VAL A 143 -5.19 -7.03 5.43
CA VAL A 143 -4.54 -6.28 6.51
C VAL A 143 -5.26 -6.44 7.84
N GLY A 144 -6.60 -6.47 7.81
CA GLY A 144 -7.41 -6.71 9.00
C GLY A 144 -7.18 -8.11 9.59
N ASN A 145 -7.11 -9.14 8.74
CA ASN A 145 -6.90 -10.53 9.16
C ASN A 145 -5.51 -10.73 9.76
N VAL A 146 -4.46 -10.12 9.20
CA VAL A 146 -3.12 -10.14 9.81
C VAL A 146 -3.15 -9.61 11.25
N ILE A 147 -3.89 -8.53 11.51
CA ILE A 147 -4.01 -8.00 12.88
C ILE A 147 -4.84 -8.94 13.76
N ARG A 148 -5.95 -9.50 13.27
CA ARG A 148 -6.81 -10.44 14.00
C ARG A 148 -6.07 -11.74 14.37
N GLU A 149 -5.22 -12.24 13.47
CA GLU A 149 -4.40 -13.42 13.69
C GLU A 149 -3.32 -13.20 14.76
N LEU A 150 -2.68 -12.03 14.75
CA LEU A 150 -1.65 -11.66 15.71
C LEU A 150 -2.23 -11.25 17.09
N TYR A 151 -3.39 -10.59 17.08
CA TYR A 151 -4.05 -10.01 18.27
C TYR A 151 -5.56 -10.27 18.24
N PRO A 152 -6.03 -11.51 18.48
CA PRO A 152 -7.44 -11.90 18.37
C PRO A 152 -8.40 -11.06 19.23
N GLN A 153 -7.94 -10.58 20.38
CA GLN A 153 -8.69 -9.71 21.31
C GLN A 153 -9.11 -8.39 20.69
N SER A 154 -8.44 -7.94 19.62
CA SER A 154 -8.77 -6.70 18.92
C SER A 154 -9.78 -6.85 17.79
N SER A 155 -10.25 -8.07 17.51
CA SER A 155 -11.06 -8.39 16.32
C SER A 155 -12.32 -7.54 16.18
N ALA A 156 -13.00 -7.25 17.29
CA ALA A 156 -14.22 -6.43 17.33
C ALA A 156 -13.96 -4.95 16.97
N LYS A 157 -12.72 -4.47 17.12
CA LYS A 157 -12.33 -3.09 16.81
C LYS A 157 -11.97 -2.87 15.34
N ILE A 158 -11.87 -3.94 14.53
CA ILE A 158 -11.31 -3.87 13.17
C ILE A 158 -12.43 -3.88 12.13
N ARG A 159 -12.44 -2.84 11.28
CA ARG A 159 -13.34 -2.69 10.13
C ARG A 159 -12.55 -2.46 8.86
N THR A 160 -12.94 -3.09 7.75
CA THR A 160 -12.35 -2.82 6.43
C THR A 160 -13.12 -1.71 5.73
N ILE A 161 -12.39 -0.70 5.23
CA ILE A 161 -12.89 0.33 4.31
C ILE A 161 -11.96 0.38 3.10
N TYR A 162 -12.40 -0.21 2.00
CA TYR A 162 -11.62 -0.21 0.75
C TYR A 162 -11.39 1.21 0.25
N SER A 163 -10.23 1.44 -0.37
CA SER A 163 -9.84 2.75 -0.88
C SER A 163 -10.77 3.25 -2.01
N GLY A 164 -10.57 4.50 -2.38
CA GLY A 164 -11.29 5.15 -3.46
C GLY A 164 -10.42 5.51 -4.65
N VAL A 165 -11.08 5.93 -5.73
CA VAL A 165 -10.48 6.48 -6.93
C VAL A 165 -11.30 7.68 -7.42
N ASP A 166 -10.63 8.63 -8.05
CA ASP A 166 -11.27 9.70 -8.81
C ASP A 166 -11.67 9.16 -10.19
N SER A 167 -12.93 8.73 -10.31
CA SER A 167 -13.47 8.16 -11.53
C SER A 167 -13.65 9.18 -12.66
N GLU A 168 -13.70 10.47 -12.35
CA GLU A 168 -13.78 11.54 -13.35
C GLU A 168 -12.40 11.90 -13.92
N ARG A 169 -11.37 11.62 -13.18
CA ARG A 169 -9.99 11.78 -13.61
C ARG A 169 -9.51 10.57 -14.42
N PHE A 170 -9.75 9.35 -13.93
CA PHE A 170 -9.40 8.11 -14.63
C PHE A 170 -10.54 7.67 -15.54
N LEU A 171 -10.69 8.36 -16.67
CA LEU A 171 -11.68 8.04 -17.67
C LEU A 171 -11.17 6.98 -18.67
N PRO A 172 -12.07 6.13 -19.23
CA PRO A 172 -11.72 5.19 -20.28
C PRO A 172 -11.09 5.86 -21.51
N GLY A 173 -10.17 5.17 -22.18
CA GLY A 173 -9.46 5.72 -23.33
C GLY A 173 -10.34 6.05 -24.55
N ASN A 174 -11.54 5.46 -24.64
CA ASN A 174 -12.56 5.77 -25.66
C ASN A 174 -13.52 6.90 -25.23
N HIS A 175 -13.39 7.42 -24.01
CA HIS A 175 -14.18 8.56 -23.54
C HIS A 175 -13.79 9.83 -24.33
N PRO A 176 -14.74 10.68 -24.80
CA PRO A 176 -14.44 11.86 -25.62
C PRO A 176 -13.34 12.77 -25.06
N LYS A 177 -13.33 12.99 -23.73
CA LYS A 177 -12.31 13.81 -23.06
C LYS A 177 -10.90 13.20 -23.10
N MET A 178 -10.77 11.87 -23.26
CA MET A 178 -9.47 11.18 -23.21
C MET A 178 -8.98 10.74 -24.60
N GLN A 179 -9.87 10.64 -25.58
CA GLN A 179 -9.55 10.10 -26.89
C GLN A 179 -8.41 10.85 -27.60
N LYS A 180 -8.43 12.18 -27.54
CA LYS A 180 -7.36 13.01 -28.11
C LYS A 180 -6.02 12.68 -27.44
N ARG A 181 -5.97 12.68 -26.10
CA ARG A 181 -4.76 12.41 -25.31
C ARG A 181 -4.25 10.99 -25.50
N ARG A 182 -5.16 9.99 -25.53
CA ARG A 182 -4.82 8.62 -25.90
C ARG A 182 -4.12 8.53 -27.25
N ASN A 183 -4.68 9.18 -28.27
CA ASN A 183 -4.12 9.16 -29.63
C ASN A 183 -2.75 9.86 -29.69
N GLU A 184 -2.59 11.00 -29.03
CA GLU A 184 -1.32 11.72 -28.91
C GLU A 184 -0.21 10.85 -28.30
N ILE A 185 -0.48 10.23 -27.15
CA ILE A 185 0.47 9.34 -26.48
C ILE A 185 0.81 8.13 -27.36
N ARG A 186 -0.20 7.50 -27.93
CA ARG A 186 0.01 6.31 -28.80
C ARG A 186 0.84 6.66 -30.01
N LYS A 187 0.57 7.80 -30.66
CA LYS A 187 1.34 8.29 -31.81
C LYS A 187 2.78 8.64 -31.42
N ALA A 188 2.97 9.38 -30.33
CA ALA A 188 4.31 9.79 -29.86
C ALA A 188 5.24 8.61 -29.53
N HIS A 189 4.66 7.43 -29.22
CA HIS A 189 5.41 6.23 -28.83
C HIS A 189 5.27 5.05 -29.80
N GLY A 190 4.67 5.25 -31.00
CA GLY A 190 4.49 4.19 -32.01
C GLY A 190 3.57 3.05 -31.56
N LEU A 191 2.52 3.38 -30.79
CA LEU A 191 1.58 2.42 -30.20
C LEU A 191 0.22 2.38 -30.90
N GLU A 192 0.03 3.09 -32.02
CA GLU A 192 -1.28 3.33 -32.66
C GLU A 192 -2.02 2.03 -33.01
N ASN A 193 -1.32 1.07 -33.58
CA ASN A 193 -1.89 -0.23 -34.02
C ASN A 193 -1.48 -1.38 -33.05
N LYS A 194 -1.19 -1.07 -31.80
CA LYS A 194 -0.74 -2.06 -30.83
C LYS A 194 -1.81 -2.35 -29.78
N THR A 195 -1.83 -3.56 -29.27
CA THR A 195 -2.47 -3.91 -28.01
C THR A 195 -1.50 -3.58 -26.90
N VAL A 196 -1.81 -2.56 -26.11
CA VAL A 196 -0.92 -1.99 -25.11
C VAL A 196 -1.17 -2.61 -23.75
N ILE A 197 -0.20 -3.36 -23.27
CA ILE A 197 -0.17 -3.89 -21.90
C ILE A 197 0.51 -2.84 -21.00
N LEU A 198 -0.17 -2.42 -19.94
CA LEU A 198 0.32 -1.43 -18.97
C LEU A 198 0.74 -2.11 -17.68
N PHE A 199 1.93 -1.79 -17.21
CA PHE A 199 2.36 -1.91 -15.82
C PHE A 199 2.55 -0.51 -15.24
N ALA A 200 2.00 -0.26 -14.04
CA ALA A 200 2.19 0.99 -13.32
C ALA A 200 2.59 0.71 -11.86
N GLY A 201 3.74 1.25 -11.44
CA GLY A 201 4.24 1.06 -10.09
C GLY A 201 5.75 1.26 -9.95
N ARG A 202 6.23 1.21 -8.71
CA ARG A 202 7.68 1.27 -8.43
C ARG A 202 8.41 0.09 -9.06
N LEU A 203 9.57 0.35 -9.65
CA LEU A 203 10.43 -0.71 -10.17
C LEU A 203 11.25 -1.32 -9.02
N SER A 204 10.72 -2.37 -8.42
CA SER A 204 11.31 -3.11 -7.30
C SER A 204 10.99 -4.60 -7.41
N HIS A 205 11.78 -5.45 -6.78
CA HIS A 205 11.53 -6.90 -6.71
C HIS A 205 10.12 -7.23 -6.18
N ASN A 206 9.64 -6.46 -5.19
CA ASN A 206 8.30 -6.65 -4.64
C ASN A 206 7.19 -6.43 -5.68
N LYS A 207 7.39 -5.52 -6.64
CA LYS A 207 6.42 -5.25 -7.70
C LYS A 207 6.58 -6.16 -8.92
N GLY A 208 7.72 -6.82 -9.09
CA GLY A 208 7.92 -7.99 -9.94
C GLY A 208 7.67 -7.80 -11.43
N VAL A 209 7.85 -6.60 -12.01
CA VAL A 209 7.59 -6.34 -13.45
C VAL A 209 8.42 -7.25 -14.36
N ASP A 210 9.55 -7.76 -13.90
CA ASP A 210 10.38 -8.74 -14.62
C ASP A 210 9.61 -10.03 -14.93
N ARG A 211 8.61 -10.43 -14.14
CA ARG A 211 7.74 -11.59 -14.41
C ARG A 211 6.88 -11.37 -15.65
N LEU A 212 6.30 -10.17 -15.78
CA LEU A 212 5.58 -9.80 -17.00
C LEU A 212 6.50 -9.77 -18.21
N ILE A 213 7.68 -9.14 -18.09
CA ILE A 213 8.67 -9.07 -19.18
C ILE A 213 9.05 -10.47 -19.66
N ARG A 214 9.24 -11.42 -18.75
CA ARG A 214 9.56 -12.82 -19.07
C ARG A 214 8.40 -13.59 -19.72
N ALA A 215 7.16 -13.17 -19.52
CA ALA A 215 5.99 -13.75 -20.17
C ALA A 215 5.80 -13.27 -21.61
N LEU A 216 6.31 -12.09 -21.97
CA LEU A 216 6.05 -11.46 -23.28
C LEU A 216 6.62 -12.19 -24.50
N PRO A 217 7.79 -12.88 -24.47
CA PRO A 217 8.25 -13.68 -25.60
C PRO A 217 7.23 -14.73 -26.05
N ASP A 218 6.57 -15.43 -25.12
CA ASP A 218 5.57 -16.45 -25.45
C ASP A 218 4.25 -15.81 -25.91
N LEU A 219 3.86 -14.69 -25.30
CA LEU A 219 2.70 -13.91 -25.74
C LEU A 219 2.89 -13.36 -27.15
N SER A 220 4.07 -12.87 -27.51
CA SER A 220 4.37 -12.31 -28.83
C SER A 220 4.34 -13.32 -29.96
N LYS A 221 4.51 -14.61 -29.67
CA LYS A 221 4.30 -15.70 -30.63
C LYS A 221 2.83 -15.83 -31.01
N LYS A 222 1.92 -15.60 -30.06
CA LYS A 222 0.46 -15.72 -30.24
C LYS A 222 -0.17 -14.43 -30.76
N PHE A 223 0.30 -13.28 -30.27
CA PHE A 223 -0.28 -11.96 -30.54
C PHE A 223 0.77 -11.04 -31.16
N LYS A 224 0.65 -10.74 -32.44
CA LYS A 224 1.68 -10.02 -33.25
C LYS A 224 1.77 -8.51 -32.93
N ASN A 225 0.68 -7.92 -32.46
CA ASN A 225 0.58 -6.46 -32.27
C ASN A 225 0.66 -6.03 -30.80
N LEU A 226 1.48 -6.72 -29.98
CA LEU A 226 1.68 -6.34 -28.59
C LEU A 226 2.66 -5.17 -28.44
N ALA A 227 2.45 -4.37 -27.41
CA ALA A 227 3.43 -3.44 -26.86
C ALA A 227 3.33 -3.43 -25.34
N LEU A 228 4.45 -3.17 -24.65
CA LEU A 228 4.51 -3.02 -23.22
C LEU A 228 4.78 -1.56 -22.85
N VAL A 229 4.00 -1.00 -21.94
CA VAL A 229 4.26 0.27 -21.30
C VAL A 229 4.56 0.04 -19.81
N ILE A 230 5.71 0.50 -19.35
CA ILE A 230 6.16 0.44 -17.96
C ILE A 230 6.19 1.86 -17.43
N VAL A 231 5.23 2.20 -16.57
CA VAL A 231 5.14 3.48 -15.89
C VAL A 231 5.69 3.35 -14.47
N GLY A 232 6.75 4.11 -14.18
CA GLY A 232 7.33 4.16 -12.84
C GLY A 232 8.85 4.16 -12.81
N SER A 233 9.39 4.45 -11.63
CA SER A 233 10.80 4.51 -11.34
C SER A 233 11.15 3.80 -10.02
N LYS A 234 12.38 3.98 -9.52
CA LYS A 234 12.86 3.35 -8.27
C LYS A 234 12.01 3.78 -7.07
N TRP A 235 11.70 5.06 -6.94
CA TRP A 235 10.98 5.64 -5.82
C TRP A 235 10.11 6.81 -6.28
N PHE A 236 9.21 7.29 -5.41
CA PHE A 236 8.37 8.45 -5.67
C PHE A 236 9.23 9.67 -6.03
N SER A 237 8.94 10.31 -7.16
CA SER A 237 9.63 11.50 -7.70
C SER A 237 11.17 11.45 -7.73
N GLN A 238 11.78 10.27 -7.76
CA GLN A 238 13.23 10.10 -7.86
C GLN A 238 13.61 9.31 -9.11
N GLU A 239 14.39 9.89 -10.00
CA GLU A 239 14.96 9.25 -11.18
C GLU A 239 16.28 8.53 -10.86
N GLY A 240 16.28 7.66 -9.89
CA GLY A 240 17.46 6.87 -9.54
C GLY A 240 17.51 5.54 -10.30
N ILE A 241 18.65 5.17 -10.85
CA ILE A 241 18.88 3.82 -11.39
C ILE A 241 19.34 2.93 -10.25
N SER A 242 18.51 1.95 -9.87
CA SER A 242 18.92 0.83 -9.01
C SER A 242 19.29 -0.37 -9.88
N ASP A 243 19.98 -1.37 -9.29
CA ASP A 243 20.31 -2.61 -9.97
C ASP A 243 19.07 -3.29 -10.59
N TYR A 244 17.92 -3.25 -9.87
CA TYR A 244 16.68 -3.77 -10.40
C TYR A 244 16.13 -2.95 -11.57
N VAL A 245 16.22 -1.62 -11.53
CA VAL A 245 15.82 -0.75 -12.66
C VAL A 245 16.69 -1.01 -13.88
N ALA A 246 18.01 -1.13 -13.69
CA ALA A 246 18.94 -1.47 -14.78
C ALA A 246 18.65 -2.84 -15.36
N TYR A 247 18.40 -3.83 -14.50
CA TYR A 247 18.02 -5.18 -14.88
C TYR A 247 16.71 -5.22 -15.70
N VAL A 248 15.66 -4.56 -15.23
CA VAL A 248 14.38 -4.45 -15.94
C VAL A 248 14.55 -3.81 -17.32
N ARG A 249 15.32 -2.72 -17.41
CA ARG A 249 15.62 -2.05 -18.69
C ARG A 249 16.40 -2.96 -19.65
N ALA A 250 17.36 -3.72 -19.14
CA ALA A 250 18.14 -4.68 -19.95
C ALA A 250 17.28 -5.83 -20.47
N LEU A 251 16.36 -6.36 -19.65
CA LEU A 251 15.39 -7.37 -20.07
C LEU A 251 14.43 -6.83 -21.13
N ALA A 252 13.91 -5.64 -20.91
CA ALA A 252 12.96 -4.99 -21.82
C ALA A 252 13.54 -4.76 -23.22
N LYS A 253 14.83 -4.37 -23.30
CA LYS A 253 15.53 -4.21 -24.59
C LYS A 253 15.65 -5.48 -25.44
N ARG A 254 15.52 -6.67 -24.83
CA ARG A 254 15.59 -7.95 -25.52
C ARG A 254 14.24 -8.46 -26.03
N LEU A 255 13.16 -7.76 -25.75
CA LEU A 255 11.83 -8.16 -26.17
C LEU A 255 11.62 -7.94 -27.68
N PRO A 256 10.92 -8.87 -28.34
CA PRO A 256 10.60 -8.77 -29.77
C PRO A 256 9.43 -7.84 -30.05
N ILE A 257 9.00 -7.03 -29.10
CA ILE A 257 7.88 -6.09 -29.17
C ILE A 257 8.32 -4.70 -28.70
N PRO A 258 7.65 -3.62 -29.12
CA PRO A 258 7.91 -2.29 -28.58
C PRO A 258 7.73 -2.23 -27.06
N VAL A 259 8.66 -1.59 -26.38
CA VAL A 259 8.61 -1.32 -24.92
C VAL A 259 8.85 0.16 -24.66
N VAL A 260 7.90 0.79 -24.01
CA VAL A 260 7.99 2.17 -23.52
C VAL A 260 8.26 2.15 -22.03
N THR A 261 9.35 2.77 -21.58
CA THR A 261 9.66 2.96 -20.15
C THR A 261 9.62 4.45 -19.86
N THR A 262 8.62 4.91 -19.12
CA THR A 262 8.39 6.34 -18.93
C THR A 262 9.29 6.97 -17.86
N GLY A 263 9.82 6.15 -16.93
CA GLY A 263 10.37 6.68 -15.69
C GLY A 263 9.26 7.16 -14.74
N TYR A 264 9.58 8.12 -13.88
CA TYR A 264 8.58 8.76 -13.04
C TYR A 264 7.60 9.57 -13.90
N VAL A 265 6.32 9.39 -13.64
CA VAL A 265 5.23 10.19 -14.22
C VAL A 265 4.56 10.96 -13.10
N ALA A 266 4.35 12.25 -13.30
CA ALA A 266 3.68 13.11 -12.33
C ALA A 266 2.25 12.60 -12.04
N GLN A 267 1.78 12.87 -10.83
CA GLN A 267 0.51 12.32 -10.37
C GLN A 267 -0.67 12.82 -11.21
N ASP A 268 -0.62 14.03 -11.73
CA ASP A 268 -1.62 14.66 -12.59
C ASP A 268 -1.58 14.19 -14.06
N GLU A 269 -0.56 13.42 -14.45
CA GLU A 269 -0.39 12.88 -15.80
C GLU A 269 -0.63 11.36 -15.90
N ILE A 270 -0.63 10.65 -14.77
CA ILE A 270 -0.67 9.17 -14.75
C ILE A 270 -1.91 8.60 -15.44
N GLN A 271 -3.08 9.24 -15.31
CA GLN A 271 -4.34 8.81 -15.92
C GLN A 271 -4.27 8.73 -17.45
N ASN A 272 -3.41 9.53 -18.07
CA ASN A 272 -3.24 9.53 -19.52
C ASN A 272 -2.62 8.22 -20.02
N TRP A 273 -1.75 7.59 -19.25
CA TRP A 273 -1.15 6.29 -19.55
C TRP A 273 -2.14 5.15 -19.37
N PHE A 274 -3.02 5.23 -18.37
CA PHE A 274 -4.14 4.29 -18.22
C PHE A 274 -5.09 4.40 -19.43
N ALA A 275 -5.45 5.61 -19.86
CA ALA A 275 -6.27 5.82 -21.03
C ALA A 275 -5.60 5.32 -22.35
N ALA A 276 -4.26 5.36 -22.42
CA ALA A 276 -3.52 4.86 -23.59
C ALA A 276 -3.42 3.33 -23.65
N ALA A 277 -3.71 2.62 -22.57
CA ALA A 277 -3.60 1.16 -22.45
C ALA A 277 -4.86 0.42 -22.96
N ASP A 278 -4.74 -0.91 -23.09
CA ASP A 278 -5.82 -1.84 -23.42
C ASP A 278 -5.98 -2.95 -22.37
N LEU A 279 -4.92 -3.23 -21.57
CA LEU A 279 -4.89 -4.21 -20.49
C LEU A 279 -3.96 -3.71 -19.39
N PHE A 280 -4.36 -3.83 -18.15
CA PHE A 280 -3.52 -3.55 -16.98
C PHE A 280 -3.02 -4.84 -16.33
N VAL A 281 -1.72 -4.90 -15.97
CA VAL A 281 -1.12 -6.06 -15.29
C VAL A 281 -0.40 -5.62 -14.02
N CYS A 282 -0.86 -6.13 -12.89
CA CYS A 282 -0.21 -6.02 -11.59
C CYS A 282 0.57 -7.31 -11.29
N THR A 283 1.88 -7.20 -11.10
CA THR A 283 2.78 -8.35 -10.94
C THR A 283 3.35 -8.50 -9.54
N SER A 284 2.71 -7.92 -8.52
CA SER A 284 3.21 -7.92 -7.13
C SER A 284 3.60 -9.33 -6.66
N GLN A 285 4.83 -9.45 -6.14
CA GLN A 285 5.40 -10.71 -5.66
C GLN A 285 5.30 -10.87 -4.13
N TRP A 286 5.12 -9.76 -3.42
CA TRP A 286 4.96 -9.74 -1.97
C TRP A 286 3.49 -9.68 -1.58
N GLN A 287 3.19 -9.93 -0.30
CA GLN A 287 1.84 -9.79 0.25
C GLN A 287 1.46 -8.30 0.25
N GLU A 288 0.82 -7.87 -0.83
CA GLU A 288 0.44 -6.48 -1.05
C GLU A 288 -0.79 -6.14 -0.19
N PRO A 289 -0.78 -5.10 0.65
CA PRO A 289 -1.97 -4.71 1.41
C PRO A 289 -3.22 -4.53 0.55
N LEU A 290 -3.12 -3.74 -0.50
CA LEU A 290 -4.00 -3.64 -1.66
C LEU A 290 -3.48 -2.51 -2.57
N ALA A 291 -3.08 -2.86 -3.78
CA ALA A 291 -2.49 -1.90 -4.70
C ALA A 291 -3.54 -0.95 -5.29
N ARG A 292 -3.36 0.35 -5.09
CA ARG A 292 -4.27 1.41 -5.59
C ARG A 292 -4.49 1.40 -7.09
N VAL A 293 -3.47 0.97 -7.85
CA VAL A 293 -3.52 0.90 -9.32
C VAL A 293 -4.65 0.00 -9.86
N HIS A 294 -5.21 -0.90 -9.03
CA HIS A 294 -6.40 -1.67 -9.40
C HIS A 294 -7.62 -0.77 -9.56
N TYR A 295 -7.84 0.14 -8.62
CA TYR A 295 -8.95 1.09 -8.69
C TYR A 295 -8.78 2.06 -9.88
N GLU A 296 -7.54 2.47 -10.14
CA GLU A 296 -7.19 3.35 -11.26
C GLU A 296 -7.43 2.65 -12.61
N ALA A 297 -7.03 1.37 -12.72
CA ALA A 297 -7.28 0.55 -13.90
C ALA A 297 -8.78 0.28 -14.12
N MET A 298 -9.52 -0.07 -13.05
CA MET A 298 -10.98 -0.21 -13.10
C MET A 298 -11.65 1.07 -13.58
N ALA A 299 -11.29 2.22 -13.00
CA ALA A 299 -11.85 3.51 -13.38
C ALA A 299 -11.56 3.86 -14.85
N ALA A 300 -10.38 3.52 -15.35
CA ALA A 300 -10.00 3.69 -16.75
C ALA A 300 -10.63 2.63 -17.69
N GLY A 301 -11.47 1.73 -17.19
CA GLY A 301 -12.15 0.71 -17.99
C GLY A 301 -11.19 -0.35 -18.57
N LEU A 302 -10.10 -0.66 -17.86
CA LEU A 302 -9.15 -1.69 -18.29
C LEU A 302 -9.46 -3.04 -17.64
N PRO A 303 -9.47 -4.15 -18.38
CA PRO A 303 -9.39 -5.47 -17.79
C PRO A 303 -8.09 -5.60 -16.98
N ILE A 304 -8.11 -6.39 -15.91
CA ILE A 304 -7.00 -6.49 -14.97
C ILE A 304 -6.48 -7.93 -14.90
N VAL A 305 -5.17 -8.10 -15.02
CA VAL A 305 -4.48 -9.31 -14.55
C VAL A 305 -3.72 -8.96 -13.28
N THR A 306 -3.99 -9.66 -12.20
CA THR A 306 -3.34 -9.42 -10.91
C THR A 306 -2.82 -10.72 -10.29
N THR A 307 -2.17 -10.63 -9.13
CA THR A 307 -1.59 -11.75 -8.41
C THR A 307 -2.38 -12.09 -7.16
N ALA A 308 -2.41 -13.37 -6.77
CA ALA A 308 -2.95 -13.83 -5.50
C ALA A 308 -2.00 -13.47 -4.34
N ARG A 309 -1.77 -12.18 -4.13
CA ARG A 309 -0.88 -11.65 -3.08
C ARG A 309 -1.59 -10.60 -2.22
N GLY A 310 -1.68 -10.90 -0.91
CA GLY A 310 -2.31 -10.03 0.08
C GLY A 310 -3.76 -9.69 -0.28
N GLY A 311 -4.12 -8.41 -0.21
CA GLY A 311 -5.45 -7.91 -0.52
C GLY A 311 -5.75 -7.70 -2.01
N ASN A 312 -4.78 -7.90 -2.92
CA ASN A 312 -5.02 -7.67 -4.35
C ASN A 312 -6.22 -8.44 -4.94
N PRO A 313 -6.48 -9.71 -4.57
CA PRO A 313 -7.65 -10.44 -5.05
C PRO A 313 -9.00 -9.86 -4.61
N GLU A 314 -9.04 -9.14 -3.49
CA GLU A 314 -10.30 -8.73 -2.85
C GLU A 314 -11.17 -7.78 -3.72
N VAL A 315 -10.56 -7.07 -4.66
CA VAL A 315 -11.25 -6.14 -5.57
C VAL A 315 -11.40 -6.68 -6.99
N ILE A 316 -10.94 -7.92 -7.22
CA ILE A 316 -11.06 -8.61 -8.51
C ILE A 316 -12.11 -9.72 -8.40
N ILE A 317 -13.17 -9.56 -9.17
CA ILE A 317 -14.17 -10.61 -9.39
C ILE A 317 -13.68 -11.40 -10.61
N GLU A 318 -13.12 -12.59 -10.37
CA GLU A 318 -12.48 -13.39 -11.41
C GLU A 318 -13.44 -13.71 -12.55
N GLY A 319 -13.00 -13.43 -13.78
CA GLY A 319 -13.84 -13.56 -14.99
C GLY A 319 -14.78 -12.37 -15.26
N VAL A 320 -14.95 -11.44 -14.31
CA VAL A 320 -15.85 -10.26 -14.45
C VAL A 320 -15.07 -9.00 -14.76
N ASN A 321 -14.13 -8.58 -13.91
CA ASN A 321 -13.29 -7.39 -14.14
C ASN A 321 -11.80 -7.71 -14.28
N GLY A 322 -11.40 -8.98 -14.12
CA GLY A 322 -10.01 -9.39 -14.26
C GLY A 322 -9.79 -10.88 -14.03
N LEU A 323 -8.52 -11.28 -14.06
CA LEU A 323 -8.04 -12.63 -13.75
C LEU A 323 -6.93 -12.58 -12.70
N ILE A 324 -6.83 -13.66 -11.89
CA ILE A 324 -5.89 -13.77 -10.77
C ILE A 324 -4.84 -14.83 -11.06
N VAL A 325 -3.57 -14.43 -11.12
CA VAL A 325 -2.42 -15.34 -11.22
C VAL A 325 -2.10 -15.91 -9.84
N LYS A 326 -2.32 -17.21 -9.67
CA LYS A 326 -2.15 -17.91 -8.38
C LYS A 326 -0.67 -18.08 -8.00
N ASN A 327 0.19 -18.39 -9.00
CA ASN A 327 1.64 -18.59 -8.82
C ASN A 327 2.41 -17.48 -9.55
N PRO A 328 2.52 -16.28 -8.98
CA PRO A 328 3.09 -15.13 -9.68
C PRO A 328 4.62 -15.19 -9.85
N GLU A 329 5.30 -16.15 -9.22
CA GLU A 329 6.71 -16.42 -9.45
C GLU A 329 6.97 -17.01 -10.84
N ASP A 330 6.01 -17.77 -11.38
CA ASP A 330 6.09 -18.40 -12.69
C ASP A 330 5.50 -17.45 -13.76
N PRO A 331 6.28 -16.98 -14.74
CA PRO A 331 5.78 -16.17 -15.86
C PRO A 331 4.66 -16.83 -16.65
N LYS A 332 4.57 -18.18 -16.66
CA LYS A 332 3.53 -18.92 -17.37
C LYS A 332 2.12 -18.54 -16.91
N GLY A 333 1.92 -18.30 -15.61
CA GLY A 333 0.62 -17.83 -15.10
C GLY A 333 0.15 -16.53 -15.74
N PHE A 334 1.08 -15.60 -16.01
CA PHE A 334 0.77 -14.36 -16.74
C PHE A 334 0.51 -14.62 -18.24
N VAL A 335 1.26 -15.56 -18.86
CA VAL A 335 1.00 -15.96 -20.26
C VAL A 335 -0.43 -16.49 -20.40
N ASP A 336 -0.85 -17.38 -19.51
CA ASP A 336 -2.15 -18.01 -19.57
C ASP A 336 -3.28 -16.99 -19.33
N ALA A 337 -3.19 -16.17 -18.28
CA ALA A 337 -4.20 -15.15 -17.95
C ALA A 337 -4.31 -14.07 -19.03
N ILE A 338 -3.19 -13.53 -19.51
CA ILE A 338 -3.19 -12.51 -20.55
C ILE A 338 -3.71 -13.11 -21.88
N SER A 339 -3.31 -14.34 -22.22
CA SER A 339 -3.81 -15.01 -23.44
C SER A 339 -5.32 -15.22 -23.39
N ALA A 340 -5.87 -15.61 -22.25
CA ALA A 340 -7.32 -15.80 -22.09
C ALA A 340 -8.10 -14.52 -22.37
N ILE A 341 -7.61 -13.38 -21.86
CA ILE A 341 -8.24 -12.06 -22.10
C ILE A 341 -8.06 -11.64 -23.57
N LEU A 342 -6.83 -11.65 -24.08
CA LEU A 342 -6.52 -11.11 -25.42
C LEU A 342 -7.10 -11.93 -26.58
N SER A 343 -7.39 -13.21 -26.37
CA SER A 343 -8.03 -14.08 -27.37
C SER A 343 -9.50 -13.71 -27.66
N ASN A 344 -10.12 -12.89 -26.80
CA ASN A 344 -11.54 -12.55 -26.92
C ASN A 344 -11.78 -11.04 -26.76
N LYS A 345 -11.98 -10.33 -27.86
CA LYS A 345 -12.24 -8.88 -27.86
C LYS A 345 -13.49 -8.48 -27.07
N LEU A 346 -14.53 -9.32 -27.08
CA LEU A 346 -15.74 -9.06 -26.30
C LEU A 346 -15.46 -9.17 -24.80
N LEU A 347 -14.61 -10.10 -24.41
CA LEU A 347 -14.20 -10.26 -23.01
C LEU A 347 -13.42 -9.03 -22.51
N ILE A 348 -12.48 -8.52 -23.32
CA ILE A 348 -11.73 -7.28 -23.02
C ILE A 348 -12.72 -6.14 -22.75
N LYS A 349 -13.68 -5.93 -23.65
CA LYS A 349 -14.68 -4.86 -23.52
C LYS A 349 -15.53 -5.06 -22.27
N LYS A 350 -16.09 -6.25 -22.08
CA LYS A 350 -16.97 -6.58 -20.95
C LYS A 350 -16.24 -6.41 -19.61
N MET A 351 -15.02 -6.96 -19.48
CA MET A 351 -14.23 -6.81 -18.26
C MET A 351 -13.90 -5.35 -17.94
N GLY A 352 -13.58 -4.55 -18.96
CA GLY A 352 -13.33 -3.12 -18.78
C GLY A 352 -14.58 -2.36 -18.34
N GLU A 353 -15.74 -2.63 -18.93
CA GLU A 353 -17.03 -2.02 -18.58
C GLU A 353 -17.43 -2.39 -17.14
N GLU A 354 -17.32 -3.67 -16.76
CA GLU A 354 -17.63 -4.12 -15.39
C GLU A 354 -16.66 -3.55 -14.36
N GLY A 355 -15.36 -3.48 -14.68
CA GLY A 355 -14.38 -2.78 -13.85
C GLY A 355 -14.75 -1.31 -13.64
N ARG A 356 -15.13 -0.60 -14.69
CA ARG A 356 -15.59 0.78 -14.62
C ARG A 356 -16.84 0.94 -13.76
N ASN A 357 -17.82 0.06 -13.92
CA ASN A 357 -19.05 0.04 -13.13
C ASN A 357 -18.74 -0.13 -11.63
N LEU A 358 -17.82 -1.05 -11.28
CA LEU A 358 -17.36 -1.23 -9.91
C LEU A 358 -16.66 0.02 -9.37
N ALA A 359 -15.79 0.65 -10.15
CA ALA A 359 -15.10 1.88 -9.73
C ALA A 359 -16.09 3.01 -9.43
N VAL A 360 -17.08 3.22 -10.30
CA VAL A 360 -18.07 4.30 -10.18
C VAL A 360 -19.09 4.01 -9.08
N SER A 361 -19.50 2.76 -8.88
CA SER A 361 -20.53 2.40 -7.90
C SER A 361 -19.98 2.15 -6.49
N LYS A 362 -18.79 1.52 -6.37
CA LYS A 362 -18.27 1.04 -5.09
C LYS A 362 -16.99 1.72 -4.60
N TYR A 363 -16.20 2.34 -5.49
CA TYR A 363 -14.85 2.80 -5.14
C TYR A 363 -14.65 4.30 -5.34
N ARG A 364 -15.69 5.12 -5.15
CA ARG A 364 -15.61 6.59 -5.17
C ARG A 364 -15.15 7.13 -3.82
N TRP A 365 -14.53 8.29 -3.80
CA TRP A 365 -14.07 8.96 -2.59
C TRP A 365 -15.18 9.39 -1.65
N ASP A 366 -16.35 9.79 -2.17
CA ASP A 366 -17.53 10.14 -1.37
C ASP A 366 -18.02 8.94 -0.55
N ARG A 367 -18.04 7.73 -1.12
CA ARG A 367 -18.37 6.51 -0.39
C ARG A 367 -17.34 6.26 0.73
N VAL A 368 -16.02 6.35 0.43
CA VAL A 368 -14.95 6.16 1.44
C VAL A 368 -15.12 7.15 2.59
N ALA A 369 -15.40 8.43 2.26
CA ALA A 369 -15.61 9.46 3.28
C ALA A 369 -16.86 9.18 4.12
N SER A 370 -17.99 8.75 3.51
CA SER A 370 -19.22 8.41 4.23
C SER A 370 -18.99 7.23 5.20
N GLU A 371 -18.26 6.19 4.78
CA GLU A 371 -17.93 5.07 5.66
C GLU A 371 -16.98 5.50 6.78
N LEU A 372 -16.05 6.41 6.51
CA LEU A 372 -15.10 6.93 7.51
C LEU A 372 -15.82 7.84 8.52
N LEU A 373 -16.79 8.67 8.08
CA LEU A 373 -17.64 9.45 8.98
C LEU A 373 -18.40 8.55 9.93
N LYS A 374 -19.07 7.53 9.42
CA LYS A 374 -19.75 6.54 10.25
C LYS A 374 -18.81 5.80 11.21
N PHE A 375 -17.63 5.44 10.74
CA PHE A 375 -16.59 4.82 11.57
C PHE A 375 -16.18 5.74 12.74
N TRP A 376 -16.04 7.04 12.51
CA TRP A 376 -15.72 8.00 13.57
C TRP A 376 -16.88 8.21 14.54
N GLU A 377 -18.12 8.29 14.05
CA GLU A 377 -19.33 8.35 14.89
C GLU A 377 -19.44 7.12 15.79
N ASP A 378 -19.30 5.91 15.24
CA ASP A 378 -19.31 4.66 15.99
C ASP A 378 -18.17 4.64 17.05
N SER A 379 -17.02 5.21 16.73
CA SER A 379 -15.87 5.31 17.65
C SER A 379 -16.14 6.24 18.82
N MET A 380 -16.91 7.33 18.62
CA MET A 380 -17.28 8.26 19.68
C MET A 380 -18.36 7.69 20.62
N GLN A 381 -19.26 6.86 20.08
CA GLN A 381 -20.33 6.23 20.85
C GLN A 381 -19.87 5.00 21.65
N SER A 382 -18.80 4.35 21.22
CA SER A 382 -18.24 3.21 21.93
C SER A 382 -17.78 3.68 23.30
N THR A 383 -18.53 3.37 24.34
CA THR A 383 -18.05 3.42 25.73
C THR A 383 -16.82 2.51 25.81
N VAL A 384 -15.72 3.02 26.37
CA VAL A 384 -14.66 2.16 26.86
C VAL A 384 -15.29 1.40 28.02
N THR A 385 -15.82 0.22 27.75
CA THR A 385 -16.21 -0.71 28.79
C THR A 385 -14.91 -1.06 29.47
N GLU A 386 -14.70 -0.48 30.64
CA GLU A 386 -13.72 -0.97 31.60
C GLU A 386 -13.95 -2.46 31.68
N LEU A 387 -12.92 -3.25 31.46
CA LEU A 387 -12.90 -4.71 31.65
C LEU A 387 -12.96 -5.02 33.16
N THR A 388 -14.06 -4.65 33.79
CA THR A 388 -14.47 -5.12 35.12
C THR A 388 -15.77 -5.86 34.89
N ASP A 389 -15.65 -7.18 34.74
CA ASP A 389 -16.60 -8.25 34.95
C ASP A 389 -16.52 -9.34 33.86
N ILE A 390 -15.37 -10.03 33.79
CA ILE A 390 -15.33 -11.38 33.23
C ILE A 390 -15.04 -12.35 34.37
N ASN A 391 -16.00 -12.49 35.29
CA ASN A 391 -15.97 -13.54 36.31
C ASN A 391 -17.26 -14.34 36.41
N THR A 392 -18.08 -14.41 35.36
CA THR A 392 -19.24 -15.31 35.33
C THR A 392 -19.62 -15.68 33.89
N ILE A 393 -18.75 -16.42 33.20
CA ILE A 393 -19.18 -17.27 32.08
C ILE A 393 -18.47 -18.61 32.29
N SER A 394 -19.26 -19.58 32.75
CA SER A 394 -18.88 -21.01 32.84
C SER A 394 -18.54 -21.49 31.43
N PHE A 395 -17.29 -21.85 31.21
CA PHE A 395 -16.87 -22.55 30.01
C PHE A 395 -17.35 -24.02 30.11
N GLU A 396 -18.40 -24.36 29.39
CA GLU A 396 -18.61 -25.74 28.96
C GLU A 396 -17.55 -26.06 27.91
N GLN A 397 -16.82 -27.14 28.15
CA GLN A 397 -15.67 -27.54 27.33
C GLN A 397 -16.13 -28.05 25.96
N PRO A 398 -15.55 -27.58 24.82
CA PRO A 398 -15.88 -28.04 23.49
C PRO A 398 -15.02 -29.25 23.04
N GLU A 399 -14.77 -30.22 23.90
CA GLU A 399 -13.99 -31.43 23.51
C GLU A 399 -14.82 -32.57 22.88
N GLN A 400 -16.15 -32.50 22.86
CA GLN A 400 -16.95 -33.59 22.33
C GLN A 400 -17.50 -33.42 20.90
N VAL A 401 -17.32 -32.26 20.25
CA VAL A 401 -17.85 -32.05 18.88
C VAL A 401 -16.82 -32.36 17.79
N PHE A 402 -15.52 -32.48 18.14
CA PHE A 402 -14.46 -32.72 17.13
C PHE A 402 -14.23 -34.22 16.83
N LEU A 403 -14.66 -35.13 17.69
CA LEU A 403 -14.42 -36.57 17.52
C LEU A 403 -15.48 -37.32 16.70
N THR A 404 -16.63 -36.70 16.42
CA THR A 404 -17.72 -37.34 15.67
C THR A 404 -17.63 -37.12 14.15
N LYS A 405 -16.82 -36.18 13.67
CA LYS A 405 -16.65 -35.90 12.21
C LYS A 405 -15.45 -36.57 11.56
N LEU A 406 -14.65 -37.35 12.28
CA LEU A 406 -13.45 -38.02 11.75
C LEU A 406 -13.65 -39.54 11.55
N LYS A 407 -14.84 -40.08 11.81
CA LYS A 407 -15.10 -41.55 11.64
C LYS A 407 -15.67 -41.96 10.29
N ASP A 408 -16.04 -41.02 9.41
CA ASP A 408 -16.71 -41.36 8.13
C ASP A 408 -15.86 -41.19 6.87
N LYS A 409 -14.53 -41.13 6.98
CA LYS A 409 -13.66 -41.20 5.80
C LYS A 409 -12.38 -42.00 6.02
N ALA A 410 -12.57 -43.29 6.25
CA ALA A 410 -11.53 -44.30 6.14
C ALA A 410 -11.99 -45.33 5.12
N TYR A 411 -11.52 -45.25 3.89
CA TYR A 411 -11.21 -46.40 3.02
C TYR A 411 -10.59 -45.92 1.73
N SER A 412 -9.28 -46.11 1.59
CA SER A 412 -8.54 -46.73 0.48
C SER A 412 -7.06 -46.28 0.51
N GLN A 413 -6.19 -47.22 0.82
CA GLN A 413 -4.76 -47.12 0.56
C GLN A 413 -4.47 -47.44 -0.92
N PRO A 414 -3.34 -46.97 -1.46
CA PRO A 414 -2.32 -47.90 -1.92
C PRO A 414 -0.88 -47.53 -1.51
N GLU A 415 -0.17 -48.56 -1.14
CA GLU A 415 1.22 -48.97 -1.32
C GLU A 415 2.39 -47.97 -1.23
N SER A 416 3.27 -48.36 -0.33
CA SER A 416 4.71 -48.18 -0.09
C SER A 416 5.62 -47.54 -1.16
N THR A 417 6.43 -46.56 -0.73
CA THR A 417 7.84 -46.38 -1.15
C THR A 417 8.62 -45.52 -0.12
N PRO A 418 9.98 -45.46 -0.17
CA PRO A 418 10.81 -45.67 1.01
C PRO A 418 11.46 -44.41 1.63
N SER A 419 11.83 -44.57 2.89
CA SER A 419 12.81 -43.84 3.75
C SER A 419 13.17 -42.38 3.49
N ILE A 420 12.52 -41.47 4.28
CA ILE A 420 12.81 -40.04 4.42
C ILE A 420 13.76 -39.77 5.62
N LYS A 421 14.90 -40.45 5.71
CA LYS A 421 15.87 -40.15 6.79
C LYS A 421 17.14 -39.37 6.32
N SER A 422 17.42 -39.28 5.03
CA SER A 422 18.59 -38.56 4.51
C SER A 422 18.40 -37.08 4.17
N GLU A 423 17.19 -36.67 3.84
CA GLU A 423 16.90 -35.26 3.45
C GLU A 423 16.82 -34.27 4.62
N LYS A 424 16.35 -34.70 5.80
CA LYS A 424 16.26 -33.84 7.00
C LYS A 424 17.62 -33.41 7.56
N LYS A 425 18.71 -34.11 7.31
CA LYS A 425 20.07 -33.70 7.74
C LYS A 425 20.70 -32.66 6.81
N LYS A 426 20.40 -32.68 5.52
CA LYS A 426 20.89 -31.70 4.54
C LYS A 426 20.21 -30.34 4.74
N SER A 427 18.91 -30.31 4.91
CA SER A 427 18.10 -29.10 5.15
C SER A 427 18.54 -28.32 6.41
N LYS A 428 18.83 -29.02 7.54
CA LYS A 428 19.31 -28.34 8.77
C LYS A 428 20.70 -27.72 8.65
N LYS A 429 21.56 -28.26 7.78
CA LYS A 429 22.91 -27.73 7.58
C LYS A 429 22.94 -26.51 6.67
N ASP A 430 22.03 -26.49 5.69
CA ASP A 430 21.83 -25.35 4.79
C ASP A 430 21.10 -24.20 5.50
N GLN A 431 20.12 -24.48 6.37
CA GLN A 431 19.48 -23.48 7.20
C GLN A 431 20.47 -22.80 8.15
N LYS A 432 21.34 -23.56 8.83
CA LYS A 432 22.41 -22.98 9.69
C LYS A 432 23.44 -22.14 8.92
N LYS A 433 23.70 -22.43 7.64
CA LYS A 433 24.55 -21.59 6.79
C LYS A 433 23.87 -20.29 6.39
N LEU A 434 22.58 -20.34 6.05
CA LEU A 434 21.76 -19.15 5.76
C LEU A 434 21.69 -18.21 6.97
N ASP A 435 21.41 -18.76 8.17
CA ASP A 435 21.32 -17.98 9.41
C ASP A 435 22.66 -17.31 9.78
N LYS A 436 23.79 -17.99 9.58
CA LYS A 436 25.11 -17.39 9.79
C LYS A 436 25.41 -16.26 8.78
N LYS A 437 24.98 -16.42 7.51
CA LYS A 437 25.16 -15.40 6.47
C LYS A 437 24.28 -14.16 6.77
N SER A 438 23.04 -14.38 7.15
CA SER A 438 22.10 -13.32 7.55
C SER A 438 22.63 -12.51 8.74
N LYS A 439 23.09 -13.17 9.83
CA LYS A 439 23.68 -12.49 10.99
C LYS A 439 24.92 -11.66 10.63
N LYS A 440 25.76 -12.15 9.69
CA LYS A 440 26.96 -11.43 9.26
C LYS A 440 26.62 -10.19 8.41
N GLU A 441 25.58 -10.26 7.59
CA GLU A 441 25.07 -9.12 6.83
C GLU A 441 24.37 -8.08 7.72
N GLN A 442 23.63 -8.53 8.72
CA GLN A 442 22.98 -7.65 9.70
C GLN A 442 24.03 -6.85 10.49
N LYS A 443 25.10 -7.51 10.98
CA LYS A 443 26.19 -6.84 11.67
C LYS A 443 26.91 -5.80 10.81
N LYS A 444 27.14 -6.10 9.53
CA LYS A 444 27.72 -5.13 8.58
C LYS A 444 26.79 -3.92 8.33
N ARG A 445 25.48 -4.13 8.29
CA ARG A 445 24.50 -3.04 8.15
C ARG A 445 24.48 -2.13 9.39
N GLU A 446 24.53 -2.70 10.59
CA GLU A 446 24.58 -1.93 11.84
C GLU A 446 25.88 -1.11 11.96
N GLU A 447 27.02 -1.67 11.58
CA GLU A 447 28.30 -0.93 11.58
C GLU A 447 28.28 0.23 10.57
N LYS A 448 27.67 0.04 9.39
CA LYS A 448 27.52 1.09 8.39
C LYS A 448 26.59 2.21 8.90
N LEU A 449 25.49 1.85 9.55
CA LEU A 449 24.55 2.80 10.13
C LEU A 449 25.19 3.64 11.24
N LYS A 450 26.00 3.02 12.12
CA LYS A 450 26.75 3.73 13.17
C LYS A 450 27.76 4.72 12.57
N LYS A 451 28.43 4.37 11.48
CA LYS A 451 29.35 5.30 10.78
C LYS A 451 28.62 6.47 10.15
N GLU A 452 27.44 6.25 9.55
CA GLU A 452 26.63 7.32 8.97
C GLU A 452 26.07 8.26 10.06
N GLN A 453 25.60 7.70 11.18
CA GLN A 453 25.15 8.51 12.33
C GLN A 453 26.28 9.37 12.93
N LYS A 454 27.51 8.85 13.00
CA LYS A 454 28.67 9.63 13.48
C LYS A 454 28.97 10.79 12.55
N LYS A 455 28.99 10.56 11.22
CA LYS A 455 29.20 11.62 10.22
C LYS A 455 28.11 12.71 10.28
N LEU A 456 26.87 12.33 10.51
CA LEU A 456 25.74 13.25 10.62
C LEU A 456 25.86 14.12 11.89
N LYS A 457 26.25 13.53 13.02
CA LYS A 457 26.50 14.27 14.28
C LYS A 457 27.65 15.28 14.14
N GLU A 458 28.71 14.93 13.43
CA GLU A 458 29.83 15.83 13.16
C GLU A 458 29.42 16.99 12.24
N LYS A 459 28.59 16.71 11.23
CA LYS A 459 28.05 17.75 10.33
C LYS A 459 27.15 18.74 11.10
N LEU A 460 26.27 18.23 11.94
CA LEU A 460 25.39 19.06 12.78
C LEU A 460 26.18 19.95 13.75
N LYS A 461 27.29 19.44 14.33
CA LYS A 461 28.17 20.24 15.20
C LYS A 461 28.86 21.38 14.41
N LYS A 462 29.29 21.11 13.18
CA LYS A 462 29.90 22.14 12.31
C LYS A 462 28.90 23.21 11.89
N ASP A 463 27.67 22.81 11.57
CA ASP A 463 26.61 23.74 11.17
C ASP A 463 26.15 24.62 12.36
N LYS A 464 26.11 24.05 13.57
CA LYS A 464 25.81 24.81 14.79
C LYS A 464 26.93 25.88 15.07
N LYS A 465 28.18 25.47 14.96
CA LYS A 465 29.32 26.40 15.16
C LYS A 465 29.28 27.52 14.13
N ARG A 466 28.99 27.25 12.85
CA ARG A 466 28.85 28.28 11.80
C ARG A 466 27.69 29.26 12.09
N LYS A 467 26.59 28.78 12.68
CA LYS A 467 25.48 29.67 13.05
C LYS A 467 25.81 30.54 14.26
N ASP A 468 26.54 30.00 15.22
CA ASP A 468 26.97 30.74 16.39
C ASP A 468 28.02 31.82 16.04
N ASP A 469 28.95 31.51 15.13
CA ASP A 469 29.95 32.46 14.59
C ASP A 469 29.29 33.58 13.75
N LYS A 470 28.24 33.26 12.98
CA LYS A 470 27.47 34.28 12.24
C LYS A 470 26.70 35.23 13.16
N ARG A 471 26.10 34.72 14.24
CA ARG A 471 25.40 35.55 15.22
C ARG A 471 26.32 36.47 16.01
N LYS A 472 27.59 36.07 16.25
CA LYS A 472 28.59 36.93 16.88
C LYS A 472 29.08 38.07 15.99
N ASN A 473 29.13 37.85 14.67
CA ASN A 473 29.54 38.87 13.70
C ASN A 473 28.41 39.85 13.34
N GLU A 474 27.14 39.50 13.61
CA GLU A 474 25.98 40.38 13.40
C GLU A 474 25.66 41.25 14.66
N SER A 475 26.32 40.97 15.78
CA SER A 475 26.17 41.71 17.04
C SER A 475 27.39 42.55 17.44
N ALA A 476 28.40 42.63 16.58
CA ALA A 476 29.56 43.55 16.66
C ALA A 476 29.48 44.62 15.55
#